data_d8c76dee2e3e10c9ac1c77408267f2f2
#
_entry.id   d8c76dee2e3e10c9ac1c77408267f2f2
#
_cell.length_a   1.000
_cell.length_b   1.000
_cell.length_c   1.000
_cell.angle_alpha   90.00
_cell.angle_beta   90.00
_cell.angle_gamma   90.00
#
_symmetry.space_group_name_H-M   'P 1'
#
loop_
_entity.id
_entity.type
_entity.pdbx_description
1 polymer ?
#
loop_
_entity_poly.entity_id
_entity_poly.type
_entity_poly.pdbx_seq_one_letter_code
_entity_poly.pdbx_strand_id
1 'polypeptide(L)'
;MIDHEPPTANQATADNVFAVAARHVSRLREHEAAVIAQAGHALAERMLAGGTVWVFGTGHSRAVAMELAGRAGGLSAMKELVLEDLVVSRWATKDDLVNGELERRPEAAAALVEGAAIGAGDAFVVISHSGCNGAPVEMALLAVGRGLPVVAVTSLEHSRTVRSRHPSGLRLFEVAAISIDTGAPYSDTAVRLGPGPEGPEEAGGLGVCSVSTFAGILVAQALTAEIVGCYLHAGVAPPLLMSRNMHI
;
A
#
# COMPACT_ATOMS: atom_id res chain seq x y z
N MET A 1 -26.17 4.82 10.09
CA MET A 1 -25.70 4.60 11.48
C MET A 1 -25.72 3.09 11.69
N ILE A 2 -24.56 2.47 11.81
CA ILE A 2 -24.47 1.05 12.17
C ILE A 2 -24.32 1.07 13.69
N ASP A 3 -25.32 0.59 14.42
CA ASP A 3 -25.25 0.43 15.86
C ASP A 3 -24.11 -0.52 16.21
N HIS A 4 -23.06 0.01 16.79
CA HIS A 4 -21.96 -0.78 17.33
C HIS A 4 -22.20 -0.99 18.83
N GLU A 5 -22.79 -2.13 19.19
CA GLU A 5 -22.66 -2.63 20.56
C GLU A 5 -21.18 -2.82 20.92
N PRO A 6 -20.74 -2.44 22.14
CA PRO A 6 -19.37 -2.67 22.56
C PRO A 6 -19.07 -4.16 22.56
N PRO A 7 -17.89 -4.59 22.05
CA PRO A 7 -17.54 -5.99 21.96
C PRO A 7 -17.43 -6.61 23.35
N THR A 8 -18.13 -7.72 23.55
CA THR A 8 -17.94 -8.62 24.69
C THR A 8 -16.72 -9.51 24.47
N ALA A 9 -16.14 -10.06 25.52
CA ALA A 9 -14.95 -10.95 25.46
C ALA A 9 -15.12 -12.14 24.47
N ASN A 10 -16.34 -12.46 24.04
CA ASN A 10 -16.66 -13.50 23.07
C ASN A 10 -16.45 -13.10 21.59
N GLN A 11 -16.01 -11.89 21.30
CA GLN A 11 -15.87 -11.42 19.91
C GLN A 11 -14.46 -11.61 19.33
N ALA A 12 -13.44 -11.86 20.14
CA ALA A 12 -12.08 -12.15 19.66
C ALA A 12 -11.97 -13.63 19.25
N THR A 13 -12.60 -14.00 18.15
CA THR A 13 -12.60 -15.36 17.60
C THR A 13 -12.12 -15.36 16.15
N ALA A 14 -11.61 -16.50 15.69
CA ALA A 14 -11.23 -16.70 14.28
C ALA A 14 -12.42 -16.47 13.35
N ASP A 15 -13.62 -16.91 13.75
CA ASP A 15 -14.85 -16.74 12.95
C ASP A 15 -15.16 -15.28 12.70
N ASN A 16 -15.04 -14.43 13.73
CA ASN A 16 -15.23 -12.99 13.57
C ASN A 16 -14.18 -12.35 12.64
N VAL A 17 -12.93 -12.79 12.70
CA VAL A 17 -11.90 -12.32 11.76
C VAL A 17 -12.25 -12.73 10.34
N PHE A 18 -12.69 -13.97 10.10
CA PHE A 18 -13.13 -14.41 8.77
C PHE A 18 -14.37 -13.65 8.29
N ALA A 19 -15.32 -13.37 9.17
CA ALA A 19 -16.50 -12.58 8.83
C ALA A 19 -16.13 -11.14 8.42
N VAL A 20 -15.17 -10.51 9.14
CA VAL A 20 -14.63 -9.18 8.76
C VAL A 20 -13.94 -9.27 7.40
N ALA A 21 -13.06 -10.25 7.20
CA ALA A 21 -12.36 -10.43 5.94
C ALA A 21 -13.34 -10.61 4.76
N ALA A 22 -14.38 -11.44 4.91
CA ALA A 22 -15.40 -11.63 3.88
C ALA A 22 -16.13 -10.32 3.52
N ARG A 23 -16.48 -9.49 4.51
CA ARG A 23 -17.07 -8.17 4.26
C ARG A 23 -16.11 -7.26 3.49
N HIS A 24 -14.82 -7.24 3.83
CA HIS A 24 -13.83 -6.44 3.12
C HIS A 24 -13.60 -6.90 1.69
N VAL A 25 -13.60 -8.22 1.43
CA VAL A 25 -13.55 -8.77 0.07
C VAL A 25 -14.74 -8.27 -0.76
N SER A 26 -15.96 -8.37 -0.21
CA SER A 26 -17.17 -7.88 -0.88
C SER A 26 -17.10 -6.37 -1.14
N ARG A 27 -16.71 -5.60 -0.14
CA ARG A 27 -16.56 -4.15 -0.27
C ARG A 27 -15.56 -3.75 -1.37
N LEU A 28 -14.38 -4.34 -1.37
CA LEU A 28 -13.37 -4.04 -2.39
C LEU A 28 -13.89 -4.38 -3.79
N ARG A 29 -14.56 -5.52 -3.95
CA ARG A 29 -15.16 -5.91 -5.23
C ARG A 29 -16.24 -4.92 -5.68
N GLU A 30 -17.08 -4.45 -4.78
CA GLU A 30 -18.23 -3.60 -5.10
C GLU A 30 -17.83 -2.14 -5.35
N HIS A 31 -16.84 -1.63 -4.63
CA HIS A 31 -16.51 -0.20 -4.64
C HIS A 31 -15.17 0.13 -5.29
N GLU A 32 -14.21 -0.80 -5.30
CA GLU A 32 -12.85 -0.51 -5.77
C GLU A 32 -12.48 -1.25 -7.06
N ALA A 33 -13.25 -2.24 -7.52
CA ALA A 33 -12.90 -3.00 -8.72
C ALA A 33 -12.64 -2.12 -9.95
N ALA A 34 -13.45 -1.09 -10.17
CA ALA A 34 -13.28 -0.17 -11.29
C ALA A 34 -12.01 0.71 -11.13
N VAL A 35 -11.71 1.15 -9.91
CA VAL A 35 -10.49 1.95 -9.61
C VAL A 35 -9.25 1.07 -9.74
N ILE A 36 -9.31 -0.19 -9.30
CA ILE A 36 -8.22 -1.17 -9.44
C ILE A 36 -7.97 -1.45 -10.93
N ALA A 37 -9.03 -1.64 -11.73
CA ALA A 37 -8.89 -1.82 -13.17
C ALA A 37 -8.26 -0.59 -13.85
N GLN A 38 -8.71 0.62 -13.50
CA GLN A 38 -8.12 1.86 -13.99
C GLN A 38 -6.63 1.96 -13.64
N ALA A 39 -6.26 1.65 -12.40
CA ALA A 39 -4.88 1.64 -11.95
C ALA A 39 -4.06 0.58 -12.70
N GLY A 40 -4.61 -0.63 -12.86
CA GLY A 40 -3.99 -1.72 -13.61
C GLY A 40 -3.69 -1.33 -15.06
N HIS A 41 -4.64 -0.70 -15.74
CA HIS A 41 -4.46 -0.20 -17.11
C HIS A 41 -3.35 0.86 -17.18
N ALA A 42 -3.35 1.84 -16.29
CA ALA A 42 -2.33 2.90 -16.26
C ALA A 42 -0.91 2.36 -16.02
N LEU A 43 -0.78 1.37 -15.13
CA LEU A 43 0.51 0.72 -14.86
C LEU A 43 0.93 -0.20 -16.02
N ALA A 44 0.01 -0.96 -16.59
CA ALA A 44 0.27 -1.84 -17.73
C ALA A 44 0.76 -1.06 -18.95
N GLU A 45 0.18 0.10 -19.24
CA GLU A 45 0.61 0.99 -20.33
C GLU A 45 2.11 1.35 -20.19
N ARG A 46 2.56 1.72 -19.00
CA ARG A 46 3.97 2.02 -18.73
C ARG A 46 4.86 0.80 -18.89
N MET A 47 4.44 -0.35 -18.36
CA MET A 47 5.20 -1.59 -18.44
C MET A 47 5.28 -2.12 -19.87
N LEU A 48 4.22 -2.04 -20.67
CA LEU A 48 4.20 -2.41 -22.09
C LEU A 48 5.13 -1.52 -22.93
N ALA A 49 5.30 -0.27 -22.52
CA ALA A 49 6.27 0.66 -23.13
C ALA A 49 7.71 0.45 -22.63
N GLY A 50 7.98 -0.57 -21.81
CA GLY A 50 9.31 -0.88 -21.28
C GLY A 50 9.68 -0.19 -19.97
N GLY A 51 8.73 0.50 -19.33
CA GLY A 51 8.91 1.14 -18.03
C GLY A 51 8.88 0.15 -16.86
N THR A 52 9.39 0.60 -15.73
CA THR A 52 9.37 -0.09 -14.44
C THR A 52 8.27 0.50 -13.55
N VAL A 53 7.57 -0.34 -12.80
CA VAL A 53 6.70 0.11 -11.72
C VAL A 53 7.46 0.00 -10.40
N TRP A 54 7.75 1.14 -9.80
CA TRP A 54 8.41 1.22 -8.51
C TRP A 54 7.37 1.15 -7.40
N VAL A 55 7.58 0.22 -6.47
CA VAL A 55 6.65 -0.04 -5.37
C VAL A 55 7.30 0.39 -4.07
N PHE A 56 6.59 1.17 -3.27
CA PHE A 56 7.08 1.66 -1.99
C PHE A 56 6.04 1.52 -0.89
N GLY A 57 6.44 0.93 0.21
CA GLY A 57 5.66 0.81 1.44
C GLY A 57 6.55 0.76 2.65
N THR A 58 6.11 1.35 3.77
CA THR A 58 6.86 1.38 5.04
C THR A 58 6.14 0.63 6.14
N GLY A 59 6.87 0.16 7.15
CA GLY A 59 6.29 -0.63 8.23
C GLY A 59 5.52 -1.84 7.69
N HIS A 60 4.32 -2.09 8.20
CA HIS A 60 3.47 -3.20 7.74
C HIS A 60 2.95 -3.03 6.30
N SER A 61 2.89 -1.80 5.77
CA SER A 61 2.55 -1.57 4.36
C SER A 61 3.58 -2.15 3.40
N ARG A 62 4.80 -2.41 3.86
CA ARG A 62 5.81 -3.11 3.08
C ARG A 62 5.41 -4.55 2.72
N ALA A 63 4.63 -5.24 3.57
CA ALA A 63 4.13 -6.57 3.23
C ALA A 63 3.32 -6.55 1.91
N VAL A 64 2.57 -5.47 1.67
CA VAL A 64 1.82 -5.27 0.41
C VAL A 64 2.78 -4.95 -0.75
N ALA A 65 3.83 -4.17 -0.50
CA ALA A 65 4.86 -3.89 -1.51
C ALA A 65 5.60 -5.17 -1.93
N MET A 66 5.98 -6.02 -0.99
CA MET A 66 6.59 -7.34 -1.23
C MET A 66 5.64 -8.27 -2.00
N GLU A 67 4.33 -8.12 -1.85
CA GLU A 67 3.33 -8.91 -2.59
C GLU A 67 3.25 -8.50 -4.06
N LEU A 68 3.50 -7.24 -4.38
CA LEU A 68 3.58 -6.73 -5.76
C LEU A 68 4.93 -7.02 -6.42
N ALA A 69 6.04 -6.92 -5.66
CA ALA A 69 7.39 -6.98 -6.20
C ALA A 69 8.14 -8.23 -5.72
N GLY A 70 8.79 -8.93 -6.65
CA GLY A 70 9.80 -9.95 -6.32
C GLY A 70 9.29 -11.34 -5.97
N ARG A 71 7.98 -11.61 -6.00
CA ARG A 71 7.41 -12.93 -5.69
C ARG A 71 7.08 -13.75 -6.94
N ALA A 72 7.04 -15.07 -6.80
CA ALA A 72 6.54 -15.96 -7.84
C ALA A 72 5.06 -15.67 -8.17
N GLY A 73 4.72 -15.61 -9.43
CA GLY A 73 3.40 -15.20 -9.91
C GLY A 73 3.21 -13.69 -10.01
N GLY A 74 4.19 -12.89 -9.56
CA GLY A 74 4.25 -11.45 -9.77
C GLY A 74 4.95 -11.08 -11.07
N LEU A 75 5.14 -9.79 -11.30
CA LEU A 75 5.68 -9.22 -12.52
C LEU A 75 7.13 -8.76 -12.31
N SER A 76 8.06 -9.16 -13.20
CA SER A 76 9.48 -8.80 -13.08
C SER A 76 9.76 -7.31 -13.33
N ALA A 77 8.82 -6.59 -13.95
CA ALA A 77 8.89 -5.15 -14.15
C ALA A 77 8.39 -4.33 -12.93
N MET A 78 8.00 -5.00 -11.84
CA MET A 78 7.73 -4.38 -10.54
C MET A 78 8.95 -4.49 -9.64
N LYS A 79 9.42 -3.38 -9.09
CA LYS A 79 10.60 -3.31 -8.22
C LYS A 79 10.28 -2.56 -6.95
N GLU A 80 10.71 -3.11 -5.82
CA GLU A 80 10.54 -2.48 -4.51
C GLU A 80 11.66 -1.45 -4.26
N LEU A 81 11.29 -0.29 -3.69
CA LEU A 81 12.19 0.62 -3.02
C LEU A 81 12.07 0.38 -1.52
N VAL A 82 13.17 0.10 -0.84
CA VAL A 82 13.13 -0.32 0.57
C VAL A 82 13.99 0.58 1.45
N LEU A 83 13.49 0.92 2.64
CA LEU A 83 14.22 1.77 3.60
C LEU A 83 15.51 1.11 4.10
N GLU A 84 15.59 -0.20 4.08
CA GLU A 84 16.79 -0.97 4.42
C GLU A 84 17.99 -0.64 3.54
N ASP A 85 17.76 -0.27 2.28
CA ASP A 85 18.86 0.13 1.37
C ASP A 85 19.57 1.39 1.86
N LEU A 86 18.87 2.26 2.59
CA LEU A 86 19.48 3.42 3.23
C LEU A 86 20.46 3.04 4.36
N VAL A 87 20.18 1.93 5.04
CA VAL A 87 21.11 1.39 6.07
C VAL A 87 22.30 0.70 5.39
N VAL A 88 22.05 -0.05 4.32
CA VAL A 88 23.12 -0.70 3.55
C VAL A 88 24.05 0.34 2.91
N SER A 89 23.51 1.42 2.38
CA SER A 89 24.30 2.54 1.82
C SER A 89 24.92 3.47 2.87
N ARG A 90 24.67 3.24 4.16
CA ARG A 90 25.14 4.05 5.30
C ARG A 90 24.59 5.49 5.31
N TRP A 91 23.49 5.74 4.64
CA TRP A 91 22.76 7.00 4.71
C TRP A 91 21.98 7.12 6.04
N ALA A 92 21.52 5.98 6.57
CA ALA A 92 20.82 5.88 7.85
C ALA A 92 21.43 4.80 8.73
N THR A 93 21.08 4.78 10.00
CA THR A 93 21.46 3.73 10.95
C THR A 93 20.39 2.65 11.06
N LYS A 94 20.77 1.49 11.59
CA LYS A 94 19.81 0.44 11.91
C LYS A 94 18.78 0.89 12.95
N ASP A 95 19.19 1.74 13.90
CA ASP A 95 18.30 2.25 14.94
C ASP A 95 17.23 3.18 14.35
N ASP A 96 17.58 4.04 13.39
CA ASP A 96 16.60 4.86 12.64
C ASP A 96 15.52 4.00 11.97
N LEU A 97 15.92 2.85 11.40
CA LEU A 97 15.01 1.93 10.75
C LEU A 97 14.08 1.24 11.77
N VAL A 98 14.66 0.67 12.84
CA VAL A 98 13.93 -0.12 13.85
C VAL A 98 12.95 0.76 14.65
N ASN A 99 13.33 2.01 14.93
CA ASN A 99 12.47 2.96 15.65
C ASN A 99 11.38 3.59 14.76
N GLY A 100 11.31 3.26 13.46
CA GLY A 100 10.33 3.78 12.53
C GLY A 100 10.51 5.27 12.23
N GLU A 101 11.71 5.82 12.44
CA GLU A 101 11.99 7.22 12.17
C GLU A 101 12.08 7.51 10.68
N LEU A 102 12.62 6.56 9.89
CA LEU A 102 12.82 6.74 8.44
C LEU A 102 11.50 6.94 7.70
N GLU A 103 10.43 6.30 8.11
CA GLU A 103 9.12 6.49 7.47
C GLU A 103 8.54 7.89 7.68
N ARG A 104 9.01 8.62 8.70
CA ARG A 104 8.56 9.99 9.03
C ARG A 104 9.39 11.06 8.33
N ARG A 105 10.58 10.69 7.84
CA ARG A 105 11.55 11.60 7.22
C ARG A 105 11.35 11.66 5.71
N PRO A 106 10.92 12.80 5.14
CA PRO A 106 10.81 12.97 3.68
C PRO A 106 12.13 12.68 2.96
N GLU A 107 13.26 13.06 3.56
CA GLU A 107 14.60 12.90 2.99
C GLU A 107 14.96 11.43 2.73
N ALA A 108 14.33 10.49 3.46
CA ALA A 108 14.53 9.07 3.22
C ALA A 108 14.00 8.64 1.84
N ALA A 109 12.85 9.16 1.43
CA ALA A 109 12.31 8.93 0.08
C ALA A 109 13.20 9.57 -1.00
N ALA A 110 13.69 10.79 -0.77
CA ALA A 110 14.58 11.46 -1.71
C ALA A 110 15.87 10.67 -1.93
N ALA A 111 16.50 10.18 -0.86
CA ALA A 111 17.72 9.38 -0.95
C ALA A 111 17.51 8.05 -1.70
N LEU A 112 16.35 7.37 -1.51
CA LEU A 112 16.00 6.16 -2.29
C LEU A 112 15.84 6.48 -3.78
N VAL A 113 15.15 7.56 -4.10
CA VAL A 113 14.89 7.99 -5.48
C VAL A 113 16.19 8.40 -6.20
N GLU A 114 17.13 9.02 -5.49
CA GLU A 114 18.46 9.36 -6.02
C GLU A 114 19.31 8.11 -6.29
N GLY A 115 19.19 7.09 -5.45
CA GLY A 115 19.91 5.83 -5.61
C GLY A 115 19.34 4.89 -6.66
N ALA A 116 18.11 5.13 -7.14
CA ALA A 116 17.41 4.26 -8.07
C ALA A 116 17.47 4.76 -9.52
N ALA A 117 17.56 3.83 -10.48
CA ALA A 117 17.58 4.15 -11.91
C ALA A 117 16.16 4.38 -12.45
N ILE A 118 15.50 5.44 -11.98
CA ILE A 118 14.12 5.79 -12.34
C ILE A 118 14.11 6.54 -13.67
N GLY A 119 13.39 5.97 -14.65
CA GLY A 119 13.26 6.51 -16.01
C GLY A 119 11.96 7.31 -16.22
N ALA A 120 11.91 8.10 -17.29
CA ALA A 120 10.73 8.90 -17.64
C ALA A 120 9.50 8.04 -18.05
N GLY A 121 9.70 6.78 -18.39
CA GLY A 121 8.62 5.82 -18.70
C GLY A 121 8.04 5.10 -17.50
N ASP A 122 8.59 5.29 -16.31
CA ASP A 122 8.23 4.54 -15.11
C ASP A 122 6.92 5.02 -14.46
N ALA A 123 6.46 4.27 -13.49
CA ALA A 123 5.32 4.59 -12.64
C ALA A 123 5.58 4.18 -11.18
N PHE A 124 4.72 4.64 -10.28
CA PHE A 124 4.83 4.33 -8.86
C PHE A 124 3.54 3.74 -8.29
N VAL A 125 3.70 2.77 -7.38
CA VAL A 125 2.67 2.35 -6.44
C VAL A 125 3.17 2.63 -5.03
N VAL A 126 2.49 3.54 -4.32
CA VAL A 126 2.85 3.92 -2.95
C VAL A 126 1.78 3.42 -2.00
N ILE A 127 2.19 2.61 -1.03
CA ILE A 127 1.31 1.97 -0.07
C ILE A 127 1.51 2.58 1.32
N SER A 128 0.46 3.14 1.89
CA SER A 128 0.48 3.67 3.26
C SER A 128 -0.93 3.70 3.81
N HIS A 129 -1.20 2.93 4.88
CA HIS A 129 -2.53 2.89 5.49
C HIS A 129 -3.01 4.28 5.91
N SER A 130 -2.22 5.02 6.68
CA SER A 130 -2.58 6.37 7.12
C SER A 130 -2.39 7.45 6.05
N GLY A 131 -1.51 7.20 5.06
CA GLY A 131 -1.18 8.16 4.01
C GLY A 131 -0.58 9.48 4.49
N CYS A 132 -0.13 9.58 5.75
CA CYS A 132 0.27 10.85 6.36
C CYS A 132 1.76 10.98 6.68
N ASN A 133 2.55 9.89 6.66
CA ASN A 133 3.97 9.92 7.02
C ASN A 133 4.82 10.59 5.93
N GLY A 134 5.94 11.19 6.34
CA GLY A 134 6.81 11.99 5.48
C GLY A 134 7.31 11.24 4.25
N ALA A 135 7.92 10.06 4.44
CA ALA A 135 8.52 9.32 3.32
C ALA A 135 7.51 8.85 2.26
N PRO A 136 6.32 8.26 2.57
CA PRO A 136 5.33 7.92 1.55
C PRO A 136 4.78 9.13 0.78
N VAL A 137 4.56 10.25 1.46
CA VAL A 137 4.07 11.48 0.79
C VAL A 137 5.15 12.06 -0.11
N GLU A 138 6.39 12.15 0.37
CA GLU A 138 7.52 12.64 -0.43
C GLU A 138 7.79 11.75 -1.64
N MET A 139 7.72 10.41 -1.48
CA MET A 139 7.86 9.47 -2.61
C MET A 139 6.87 9.79 -3.73
N ALA A 140 5.61 10.04 -3.38
CA ALA A 140 4.58 10.41 -4.34
C ALA A 140 4.85 11.79 -4.97
N LEU A 141 5.25 12.79 -4.17
CA LEU A 141 5.57 14.14 -4.66
C LEU A 141 6.76 14.13 -5.62
N LEU A 142 7.82 13.37 -5.32
CA LEU A 142 9.00 13.22 -6.18
C LEU A 142 8.65 12.55 -7.52
N ALA A 143 7.78 11.54 -7.49
CA ALA A 143 7.31 10.89 -8.71
C ALA A 143 6.46 11.84 -9.57
N VAL A 144 5.49 12.52 -8.97
CA VAL A 144 4.63 13.52 -9.67
C VAL A 144 5.47 14.69 -10.21
N GLY A 145 6.45 15.18 -9.43
CA GLY A 145 7.37 16.23 -9.87
C GLY A 145 8.22 15.85 -11.07
N ARG A 146 8.40 14.56 -11.34
CA ARG A 146 9.06 14.01 -12.55
C ARG A 146 8.09 13.67 -13.69
N GLY A 147 6.79 13.98 -13.52
CA GLY A 147 5.75 13.64 -14.50
C GLY A 147 5.38 12.16 -14.53
N LEU A 148 5.71 11.40 -13.48
CA LEU A 148 5.42 9.97 -13.39
C LEU A 148 4.08 9.74 -12.70
N PRO A 149 3.23 8.81 -13.20
CA PRO A 149 1.97 8.49 -12.56
C PRO A 149 2.19 7.77 -11.22
N VAL A 150 1.35 8.10 -10.25
CA VAL A 150 1.34 7.50 -8.91
C VAL A 150 -0.02 6.88 -8.64
N VAL A 151 -0.01 5.62 -8.26
CA VAL A 151 -1.15 4.90 -7.67
C VAL A 151 -0.92 4.81 -6.16
N ALA A 152 -1.85 5.31 -5.38
CA ALA A 152 -1.86 5.14 -3.92
C ALA A 152 -2.73 3.94 -3.51
N VAL A 153 -2.26 3.16 -2.54
CA VAL A 153 -3.06 2.17 -1.81
C VAL A 153 -3.10 2.61 -0.35
N THR A 154 -4.26 3.07 0.10
CA THR A 154 -4.40 3.73 1.42
C THR A 154 -5.80 3.48 2.01
N SER A 155 -6.00 3.76 3.29
CA SER A 155 -7.35 3.87 3.86
C SER A 155 -7.80 5.33 3.76
N LEU A 156 -8.82 5.61 2.97
CA LEU A 156 -9.38 6.95 2.89
C LEU A 156 -10.08 7.37 4.18
N GLU A 157 -10.71 6.44 4.89
CA GLU A 157 -11.30 6.69 6.21
C GLU A 157 -10.23 7.20 7.18
N HIS A 158 -9.13 6.46 7.33
CA HIS A 158 -8.03 6.85 8.22
C HIS A 158 -7.35 8.14 7.73
N SER A 159 -6.95 8.17 6.45
CA SER A 159 -6.18 9.29 5.91
C SER A 159 -6.89 10.64 6.03
N ARG A 160 -8.22 10.68 5.93
CA ARG A 160 -8.99 11.91 6.04
C ARG A 160 -9.07 12.44 7.46
N THR A 161 -8.92 11.59 8.48
CA THR A 161 -9.01 11.98 9.89
C THR A 161 -7.69 12.43 10.49
N VAL A 162 -6.56 12.05 9.90
CA VAL A 162 -5.23 12.39 10.42
C VAL A 162 -4.65 13.62 9.71
N ARG A 163 -3.78 14.34 10.43
CA ARG A 163 -3.00 15.42 9.85
C ARG A 163 -1.78 14.86 9.14
N SER A 164 -1.40 15.48 8.02
CA SER A 164 -0.13 15.18 7.38
C SER A 164 1.04 15.45 8.33
N ARG A 165 2.04 14.60 8.26
CA ARG A 165 3.36 14.78 8.90
C ARG A 165 4.41 15.28 7.92
N HIS A 166 4.01 15.43 6.65
CA HIS A 166 4.87 15.98 5.61
C HIS A 166 4.82 17.52 5.64
N PRO A 167 5.95 18.25 5.39
CA PRO A 167 6.00 19.71 5.40
C PRO A 167 5.03 20.39 4.41
N SER A 168 4.66 19.71 3.30
CA SER A 168 3.66 20.24 2.35
C SER A 168 2.24 20.33 2.93
N GLY A 169 1.96 19.64 4.04
CA GLY A 169 0.61 19.49 4.58
C GLY A 169 -0.28 18.51 3.79
N LEU A 170 0.18 17.95 2.67
CA LEU A 170 -0.56 17.00 1.85
C LEU A 170 -0.46 15.57 2.40
N ARG A 171 -1.51 14.77 2.14
CA ARG A 171 -1.54 13.33 2.39
C ARG A 171 -1.42 12.58 1.07
N LEU A 172 -1.07 11.32 1.13
CA LEU A 172 -0.78 10.50 -0.05
C LEU A 172 -1.91 10.53 -1.11
N PHE A 173 -3.18 10.40 -0.66
CA PHE A 173 -4.33 10.41 -1.58
C PHE A 173 -4.59 11.78 -2.23
N GLU A 174 -4.02 12.86 -1.70
CA GLU A 174 -4.12 14.20 -2.28
C GLU A 174 -3.05 14.46 -3.35
N VAL A 175 -2.03 13.60 -3.40
CA VAL A 175 -0.91 13.69 -4.35
C VAL A 175 -1.09 12.70 -5.51
N ALA A 176 -1.57 11.49 -5.23
CA ALA A 176 -1.69 10.42 -6.22
C ALA A 176 -2.80 10.69 -7.23
N ALA A 177 -2.55 10.36 -8.51
CA ALA A 177 -3.54 10.48 -9.57
C ALA A 177 -4.69 9.47 -9.42
N ILE A 178 -4.40 8.29 -8.90
CA ILE A 178 -5.37 7.22 -8.61
C ILE A 178 -5.16 6.77 -7.17
N SER A 179 -6.23 6.71 -6.39
CA SER A 179 -6.18 6.21 -5.01
C SER A 179 -7.14 5.05 -4.84
N ILE A 180 -6.61 3.89 -4.45
CA ILE A 180 -7.37 2.68 -4.13
C ILE A 180 -7.59 2.66 -2.63
N ASP A 181 -8.86 2.67 -2.22
CA ASP A 181 -9.24 2.65 -0.80
C ASP A 181 -9.31 1.21 -0.27
N THR A 182 -8.41 0.86 0.63
CA THR A 182 -8.44 -0.46 1.30
C THR A 182 -9.70 -0.67 2.13
N GLY A 183 -10.40 0.39 2.50
CA GLY A 183 -11.56 0.35 3.40
C GLY A 183 -11.23 -0.09 4.82
N ALA A 184 -9.96 -0.16 5.17
CA ALA A 184 -9.57 -0.49 6.54
C ALA A 184 -9.99 0.65 7.49
N PRO A 185 -10.53 0.34 8.68
CA PRO A 185 -11.02 1.34 9.61
C PRO A 185 -9.88 2.19 10.19
N TYR A 186 -10.21 3.31 10.79
CA TYR A 186 -9.25 4.21 11.43
C TYR A 186 -8.30 3.50 12.41
N SER A 187 -8.83 2.59 13.23
CA SER A 187 -8.04 1.82 14.19
C SER A 187 -7.22 0.69 13.58
N ASP A 188 -7.43 0.39 12.29
CA ASP A 188 -6.85 -0.77 11.58
C ASP A 188 -7.12 -2.13 12.26
N THR A 189 -8.20 -2.26 13.01
CA THR A 189 -8.50 -3.48 13.76
C THR A 189 -9.82 -4.12 13.32
N ALA A 190 -9.79 -5.45 13.11
CA ALA A 190 -10.95 -6.24 12.73
C ALA A 190 -11.91 -6.45 13.91
N VAL A 191 -11.36 -6.63 15.12
CA VAL A 191 -12.11 -6.94 16.33
C VAL A 191 -11.79 -5.90 17.39
N ARG A 192 -12.81 -5.19 17.84
CA ARG A 192 -12.71 -4.23 18.95
C ARG A 192 -12.89 -4.96 20.29
N LEU A 193 -12.06 -4.65 21.27
CA LEU A 193 -12.08 -5.25 22.61
C LEU A 193 -12.65 -4.32 23.69
N GLY A 194 -12.89 -3.04 23.35
CA GLY A 194 -13.42 -2.04 24.26
C GLY A 194 -12.86 -0.64 24.03
N PRO A 195 -13.20 0.33 24.87
CA PRO A 195 -12.60 1.66 24.81
C PRO A 195 -11.11 1.58 25.09
N GLY A 196 -10.32 2.38 24.40
CA GLY A 196 -8.87 2.48 24.65
C GLY A 196 -8.59 3.14 26.02
N PRO A 197 -7.36 2.96 26.55
CA PRO A 197 -6.99 3.47 27.89
C PRO A 197 -7.03 5.00 28.01
N GLU A 198 -6.97 5.74 26.91
CA GLU A 198 -7.04 7.22 26.89
C GLU A 198 -7.63 7.69 25.56
N GLY A 199 -8.85 8.23 25.61
CA GLY A 199 -9.45 8.93 24.48
C GLY A 199 -10.94 8.70 24.32
N PRO A 200 -11.64 9.56 23.55
CA PRO A 200 -13.04 9.38 23.25
C PRO A 200 -13.26 8.05 22.49
N GLU A 201 -14.42 7.45 22.65
CA GLU A 201 -14.83 6.20 21.96
C GLU A 201 -14.59 6.24 20.43
N GLU A 202 -14.56 7.44 19.86
CA GLU A 202 -14.29 7.72 18.44
C GLU A 202 -12.83 7.53 18.04
N ALA A 203 -11.87 7.49 18.98
CA ALA A 203 -10.43 7.42 18.73
C ALA A 203 -9.87 5.99 18.60
N GLY A 204 -10.69 5.05 18.13
CA GLY A 204 -10.20 3.71 17.78
C GLY A 204 -9.79 2.86 18.97
N GLY A 205 -10.70 2.53 19.88
CA GLY A 205 -10.48 1.73 21.09
C GLY A 205 -9.55 0.53 20.96
N LEU A 206 -9.24 -0.14 22.04
CA LEU A 206 -8.40 -1.35 22.05
C LEU A 206 -8.96 -2.40 21.07
N GLY A 207 -8.15 -2.84 20.13
CA GLY A 207 -8.56 -3.83 19.12
C GLY A 207 -7.41 -4.71 18.67
N VAL A 208 -7.75 -5.79 17.95
CA VAL A 208 -6.79 -6.77 17.44
C VAL A 208 -7.09 -7.11 15.98
N CYS A 209 -6.14 -7.75 15.31
CA CYS A 209 -6.22 -8.24 13.94
C CYS A 209 -6.30 -7.10 12.91
N SER A 210 -5.15 -6.72 12.36
CA SER A 210 -5.03 -5.68 11.35
C SER A 210 -5.82 -6.01 10.07
N VAL A 211 -6.55 -5.05 9.56
CA VAL A 211 -7.34 -5.14 8.32
C VAL A 211 -6.53 -4.65 7.13
N SER A 212 -5.75 -3.58 7.30
CA SER A 212 -5.06 -2.91 6.18
C SER A 212 -4.13 -3.83 5.41
N THR A 213 -3.44 -4.74 6.11
CA THR A 213 -2.47 -5.64 5.47
C THR A 213 -3.17 -6.66 4.58
N PHE A 214 -4.18 -7.39 5.06
CA PHE A 214 -4.85 -8.37 4.21
C PHE A 214 -5.66 -7.72 3.08
N ALA A 215 -6.31 -6.59 3.34
CA ALA A 215 -7.01 -5.82 2.31
C ALA A 215 -6.04 -5.30 1.25
N GLY A 216 -4.88 -4.78 1.67
CA GLY A 216 -3.82 -4.35 0.77
C GLY A 216 -3.24 -5.48 -0.08
N ILE A 217 -3.04 -6.66 0.51
CA ILE A 217 -2.60 -7.86 -0.23
C ILE A 217 -3.64 -8.26 -1.29
N LEU A 218 -4.93 -8.23 -0.95
CA LEU A 218 -5.98 -8.52 -1.93
C LEU A 218 -5.99 -7.50 -3.07
N VAL A 219 -5.81 -6.21 -2.77
CA VAL A 219 -5.64 -5.14 -3.78
C VAL A 219 -4.42 -5.43 -4.66
N ALA A 220 -3.29 -5.82 -4.08
CA ALA A 220 -2.08 -6.15 -4.83
C ALA A 220 -2.30 -7.30 -5.82
N GLN A 221 -2.99 -8.37 -5.41
CA GLN A 221 -3.33 -9.49 -6.28
C GLN A 221 -4.31 -9.09 -7.40
N ALA A 222 -5.33 -8.32 -7.06
CA ALA A 222 -6.29 -7.82 -8.05
C ALA A 222 -5.61 -6.91 -9.08
N LEU A 223 -4.74 -6.01 -8.62
CA LEU A 223 -3.96 -5.11 -9.49
C LEU A 223 -3.03 -5.90 -10.43
N THR A 224 -2.36 -6.93 -9.91
CA THR A 224 -1.53 -7.83 -10.73
C THR A 224 -2.36 -8.52 -11.80
N ALA A 225 -3.55 -9.01 -11.46
CA ALA A 225 -4.44 -9.66 -12.41
C ALA A 225 -4.89 -8.70 -13.54
N GLU A 226 -5.25 -7.46 -13.20
CA GLU A 226 -5.63 -6.43 -14.19
C GLU A 226 -4.46 -6.11 -15.14
N ILE A 227 -3.25 -5.95 -14.61
CA ILE A 227 -2.06 -5.72 -15.44
C ILE A 227 -1.82 -6.89 -16.39
N VAL A 228 -1.87 -8.13 -15.89
CA VAL A 228 -1.71 -9.34 -16.70
C VAL A 228 -2.80 -9.40 -17.78
N GLY A 229 -4.04 -9.08 -17.44
CA GLY A 229 -5.14 -8.96 -18.40
C GLY A 229 -4.83 -8.01 -19.54
N CYS A 230 -4.24 -6.84 -19.25
CA CYS A 230 -3.82 -5.88 -20.29
C CYS A 230 -2.75 -6.44 -21.23
N TYR A 231 -1.75 -7.16 -20.69
CA TYR A 231 -0.73 -7.82 -21.52
C TYR A 231 -1.35 -8.83 -22.47
N LEU A 232 -2.27 -9.68 -21.96
CA LEU A 232 -2.94 -10.69 -22.77
C LEU A 232 -3.83 -10.07 -23.86
N HIS A 233 -4.55 -8.99 -23.55
CA HIS A 233 -5.34 -8.25 -24.55
C HIS A 233 -4.46 -7.60 -25.63
N ALA A 234 -3.26 -7.16 -25.27
CA ALA A 234 -2.28 -6.63 -26.22
C ALA A 234 -1.58 -7.73 -27.04
N GLY A 235 -1.85 -9.01 -26.80
CA GLY A 235 -1.17 -10.14 -27.46
C GLY A 235 0.29 -10.29 -27.04
N VAL A 236 0.69 -9.73 -25.90
CA VAL A 236 2.05 -9.75 -25.36
C VAL A 236 2.11 -10.68 -24.16
N ALA A 237 3.13 -11.53 -24.10
CA ALA A 237 3.35 -12.39 -22.94
C ALA A 237 3.70 -11.54 -21.70
N PRO A 238 2.96 -11.67 -20.57
CA PRO A 238 3.29 -10.94 -19.36
C PRO A 238 4.63 -11.41 -18.79
N PRO A 239 5.48 -10.50 -18.27
CA PRO A 239 6.80 -10.81 -17.74
C PRO A 239 6.70 -11.41 -16.33
N LEU A 240 6.19 -12.65 -16.22
CA LEU A 240 5.93 -13.32 -14.96
C LEU A 240 7.20 -13.86 -14.30
N LEU A 241 7.30 -13.72 -13.00
CA LEU A 241 8.28 -14.39 -12.17
C LEU A 241 7.82 -15.83 -11.89
N MET A 242 8.62 -16.81 -12.31
CA MET A 242 8.32 -18.21 -12.09
C MET A 242 8.83 -18.70 -10.73
N SER A 243 8.08 -19.61 -10.09
CA SER A 243 8.55 -20.25 -8.87
C SER A 243 9.73 -21.17 -9.16
N ARG A 244 10.81 -21.03 -8.38
CA ARG A 244 11.96 -21.97 -8.45
C ARG A 244 11.63 -23.38 -7.92
N ASN A 245 10.47 -23.52 -7.26
CA ASN A 245 10.00 -24.81 -6.73
C ASN A 245 9.12 -25.58 -7.74
N MET A 246 8.84 -24.99 -8.89
CA MET A 246 8.17 -25.69 -9.99
C MET A 246 9.25 -26.33 -10.87
N HIS A 247 9.32 -27.66 -10.82
CA HIS A 247 10.07 -28.42 -11.82
C HIS A 247 9.26 -28.40 -13.12
N ILE A 248 9.77 -27.73 -14.15
CA ILE A 248 9.26 -27.77 -15.52
C ILE A 248 10.01 -28.89 -16.25
#